data_525190884813abd2aad2649f2dbd2725
#
_entry.id   525190884813abd2aad2649f2dbd2725
#
_cell.length_a   1.000
_cell.length_b   1.000
_cell.length_c   1.000
_cell.angle_alpha   90.00
_cell.angle_beta   90.00
_cell.angle_gamma   90.00
#
_symmetry.space_group_name_H-M   'P 1'
#
loop_
_entity.id
_entity.type
_entity.pdbx_description
1 polymer ?
#
loop_
_entity_poly.entity_id
_entity_poly.type
_entity_poly.pdbx_seq_one_letter_code
_entity_poly.pdbx_strand_id
1 'polypeptide(L)'
;MTIAPAPSTARSLRRRLLDRGRDQASQERAVLVLHDVTKQYPNGKIALRDVDLVIPEGDFVFLVGPSGAGKSTLIKLLIRDEITTRGDVVLDGQDLAKLPRRQVPKMRRKIGIIFQDFKLLPSKTVYENVAFALEVTGTPRKQIRPAVDRVLALVGLTQQAKQTPSQLSGGEQQRTAIARALVHDPRLIIADEPTGNLDPLISWEILQLLLRINELGVTVMMATHNAEVVTALRKRVVALEEGRIIRDEIGGAYHRED
;
A
#
# COMPACT_ATOMS: atom_id res chain seq x y z
N MET A 1 -50.92 -24.10 -20.25
CA MET A 1 -49.60 -24.02 -19.62
C MET A 1 -48.79 -23.01 -20.41
N THR A 2 -48.79 -21.76 -19.96
CA THR A 2 -48.11 -20.65 -20.66
C THR A 2 -46.85 -20.33 -19.91
N ILE A 3 -45.71 -20.55 -20.56
CA ILE A 3 -44.37 -20.28 -20.00
C ILE A 3 -44.12 -18.78 -20.16
N ALA A 4 -43.91 -18.10 -19.02
CA ALA A 4 -43.53 -16.68 -18.99
C ALA A 4 -42.08 -16.48 -19.47
N PRO A 5 -41.79 -15.43 -20.25
CA PRO A 5 -40.44 -15.17 -20.72
C PRO A 5 -39.54 -14.60 -19.58
N ALA A 6 -38.32 -15.07 -19.54
CA ALA A 6 -37.27 -14.61 -18.60
C ALA A 6 -36.93 -13.10 -18.79
N PRO A 7 -36.69 -12.34 -17.73
CA PRO A 7 -36.42 -10.91 -17.85
C PRO A 7 -35.04 -10.62 -18.42
N SER A 8 -35.08 -10.03 -19.56
CA SER A 8 -34.21 -9.11 -20.30
C SER A 8 -32.71 -9.05 -19.95
N THR A 9 -31.97 -9.73 -20.79
CA THR A 9 -30.52 -9.59 -21.04
C THR A 9 -30.07 -8.15 -21.38
N ALA A 10 -30.94 -7.28 -21.86
CA ALA A 10 -30.66 -5.91 -22.27
C ALA A 10 -30.33 -4.96 -21.10
N ARG A 11 -30.98 -5.13 -19.94
CA ARG A 11 -30.76 -4.30 -18.75
C ARG A 11 -29.41 -4.63 -18.06
N SER A 12 -29.02 -5.89 -18.08
CA SER A 12 -27.72 -6.36 -17.57
C SER A 12 -26.55 -5.94 -18.46
N LEU A 13 -26.73 -5.96 -19.79
CA LEU A 13 -25.75 -5.47 -20.77
C LEU A 13 -25.53 -3.96 -20.67
N ARG A 14 -26.60 -3.17 -20.51
CA ARG A 14 -26.48 -1.71 -20.36
C ARG A 14 -25.77 -1.31 -19.06
N ARG A 15 -26.03 -2.04 -17.96
CA ARG A 15 -25.32 -1.85 -16.69
C ARG A 15 -23.83 -2.19 -16.82
N ARG A 16 -23.48 -3.32 -17.46
CA ARG A 16 -22.09 -3.72 -17.73
C ARG A 16 -21.34 -2.75 -18.66
N LEU A 17 -22.03 -2.12 -19.62
CA LEU A 17 -21.43 -1.13 -20.53
C LEU A 17 -21.22 0.23 -19.84
N LEU A 18 -22.12 0.64 -18.94
CA LEU A 18 -21.96 1.85 -18.12
C LEU A 18 -20.89 1.67 -17.03
N ASP A 19 -20.79 0.48 -16.43
CA ASP A 19 -19.73 0.13 -15.51
C ASP A 19 -18.36 0.10 -16.22
N ARG A 20 -18.24 -0.47 -17.42
CA ARG A 20 -17.02 -0.44 -18.23
C ARG A 20 -16.53 0.97 -18.58
N GLY A 21 -17.41 1.91 -18.85
CA GLY A 21 -17.03 3.32 -19.14
C GLY A 21 -16.52 4.05 -17.89
N ARG A 22 -17.07 3.76 -16.70
CA ARG A 22 -16.56 4.26 -15.42
C ARG A 22 -15.25 3.58 -15.04
N ASP A 23 -15.12 2.28 -15.28
CA ASP A 23 -13.91 1.51 -15.04
C ASP A 23 -12.72 2.00 -15.87
N GLN A 24 -12.92 2.35 -17.15
CA GLN A 24 -11.87 2.88 -18.01
C GLN A 24 -11.36 4.25 -17.55
N ALA A 25 -12.23 5.19 -17.22
CA ALA A 25 -11.85 6.50 -16.70
C ALA A 25 -11.17 6.42 -15.31
N SER A 26 -11.54 5.43 -14.50
CA SER A 26 -10.91 5.13 -13.21
C SER A 26 -9.55 4.45 -13.38
N GLN A 27 -9.40 3.61 -14.39
CA GLN A 27 -8.14 2.95 -14.74
C GLN A 27 -7.10 3.92 -15.31
N GLU A 28 -7.51 4.95 -16.05
CA GLU A 28 -6.60 5.98 -16.60
C GLU A 28 -5.91 6.83 -15.54
N ARG A 29 -6.45 6.90 -14.31
CA ARG A 29 -5.90 7.63 -13.17
C ARG A 29 -5.52 6.73 -11.98
N ALA A 30 -5.47 5.41 -12.20
CA ALA A 30 -5.13 4.47 -11.16
C ALA A 30 -3.62 4.36 -10.94
N VAL A 31 -3.19 4.41 -9.68
CA VAL A 31 -1.80 4.11 -9.32
C VAL A 31 -1.54 2.62 -9.32
N LEU A 32 -2.55 1.81 -8.99
CA LEU A 32 -2.46 0.36 -8.93
C LEU A 32 -3.70 -0.30 -9.54
N VAL A 33 -3.45 -1.27 -10.43
CA VAL A 33 -4.49 -2.14 -11.00
C VAL A 33 -4.05 -3.60 -10.89
N LEU A 34 -4.89 -4.42 -10.30
CA LEU A 34 -4.80 -5.87 -10.34
C LEU A 34 -5.94 -6.38 -11.22
N HIS A 35 -5.64 -7.27 -12.15
CA HIS A 35 -6.62 -7.90 -13.03
C HIS A 35 -6.46 -9.41 -13.02
N ASP A 36 -7.49 -10.12 -12.52
CA ASP A 36 -7.57 -11.60 -12.46
C ASP A 36 -6.32 -12.24 -11.81
N VAL A 37 -5.81 -11.59 -10.75
CA VAL A 37 -4.54 -11.97 -10.13
C VAL A 37 -4.68 -13.22 -9.29
N THR A 38 -3.93 -14.25 -9.67
CA THR A 38 -3.80 -15.50 -8.91
C THR A 38 -2.33 -15.74 -8.57
N LYS A 39 -2.05 -16.08 -7.32
CA LYS A 39 -0.73 -16.50 -6.86
C LYS A 39 -0.81 -17.86 -6.20
N GLN A 40 -0.14 -18.83 -6.82
CA GLN A 40 0.10 -20.15 -6.26
C GLN A 40 1.60 -20.31 -5.97
N TYR A 41 1.94 -20.81 -4.79
CA TYR A 41 3.30 -21.14 -4.41
C TYR A 41 3.68 -22.56 -4.87
N PRO A 42 5.00 -22.89 -4.96
CA PRO A 42 5.47 -24.23 -5.41
C PRO A 42 4.94 -25.39 -4.56
N ASN A 43 4.59 -25.16 -3.31
CA ASN A 43 3.98 -26.16 -2.42
C ASN A 43 2.48 -26.41 -2.69
N GLY A 44 1.93 -25.83 -3.76
CA GLY A 44 0.54 -25.97 -4.15
C GLY A 44 -0.43 -24.99 -3.45
N LYS A 45 0.01 -24.24 -2.43
CA LYS A 45 -0.83 -23.29 -1.71
C LYS A 45 -1.21 -22.11 -2.62
N ILE A 46 -2.51 -21.89 -2.80
CA ILE A 46 -3.03 -20.69 -3.48
C ILE A 46 -3.18 -19.60 -2.41
N ALA A 47 -2.41 -18.53 -2.55
CA ALA A 47 -2.41 -17.42 -1.59
C ALA A 47 -3.27 -16.23 -2.06
N LEU A 48 -3.48 -16.08 -3.37
CA LEU A 48 -4.42 -15.13 -3.97
C LEU A 48 -5.15 -15.84 -5.11
N ARG A 49 -6.45 -15.56 -5.27
CA ARG A 49 -7.30 -16.21 -6.24
C ARG A 49 -8.25 -15.21 -6.90
N ASP A 50 -8.08 -15.02 -8.22
CA ASP A 50 -8.95 -14.19 -9.06
C ASP A 50 -9.18 -12.79 -8.44
N VAL A 51 -8.09 -12.11 -8.06
CA VAL A 51 -8.15 -10.81 -7.39
C VAL A 51 -8.18 -9.70 -8.42
N ASP A 52 -9.27 -8.92 -8.40
CA ASP A 52 -9.42 -7.66 -9.14
C ASP A 52 -9.44 -6.49 -8.16
N LEU A 53 -8.60 -5.47 -8.37
CA LEU A 53 -8.52 -4.29 -7.53
C LEU A 53 -8.00 -3.10 -8.32
N VAL A 54 -8.66 -1.96 -8.20
CA VAL A 54 -8.21 -0.69 -8.75
C VAL A 54 -8.05 0.31 -7.61
N ILE A 55 -6.84 0.88 -7.45
CA ILE A 55 -6.58 1.95 -6.48
C ILE A 55 -6.27 3.23 -7.25
N PRO A 56 -7.17 4.24 -7.23
CA PRO A 56 -6.95 5.55 -7.80
C PRO A 56 -5.77 6.28 -7.15
N GLU A 57 -5.18 7.22 -7.89
CA GLU A 57 -4.17 8.14 -7.34
C GLU A 57 -4.79 9.02 -6.24
N GLY A 58 -4.06 9.16 -5.12
CA GLY A 58 -4.50 9.93 -3.96
C GLY A 58 -5.50 9.22 -3.04
N ASP A 59 -5.87 7.96 -3.32
CA ASP A 59 -6.77 7.20 -2.44
C ASP A 59 -6.06 6.76 -1.15
N PHE A 60 -6.84 6.62 -0.06
CA PHE A 60 -6.41 5.97 1.18
C PHE A 60 -7.21 4.70 1.37
N VAL A 61 -6.55 3.55 1.30
CA VAL A 61 -7.20 2.23 1.32
C VAL A 61 -6.69 1.41 2.49
N PHE A 62 -7.61 0.91 3.31
CA PHE A 62 -7.33 -0.15 4.26
C PHE A 62 -7.42 -1.53 3.58
N LEU A 63 -6.38 -2.32 3.73
CA LEU A 63 -6.37 -3.74 3.36
C LEU A 63 -6.55 -4.57 4.62
N VAL A 64 -7.73 -5.12 4.83
CA VAL A 64 -8.08 -5.87 6.04
C VAL A 64 -8.27 -7.36 5.75
N GLY A 65 -8.27 -8.18 6.78
CA GLY A 65 -8.51 -9.62 6.70
C GLY A 65 -7.73 -10.40 7.75
N PRO A 66 -8.11 -11.65 8.03
CA PRO A 66 -7.46 -12.49 9.03
C PRO A 66 -5.99 -12.80 8.68
N SER A 67 -5.26 -13.37 9.63
CA SER A 67 -3.92 -13.88 9.35
C SER A 67 -4.00 -14.97 8.28
N GLY A 68 -3.10 -14.91 7.30
CA GLY A 68 -3.10 -15.86 6.18
C GLY A 68 -4.08 -15.53 5.03
N ALA A 69 -4.87 -14.48 5.12
CA ALA A 69 -5.81 -14.07 4.06
C ALA A 69 -5.16 -13.75 2.70
N GLY A 70 -3.83 -13.51 2.66
CA GLY A 70 -3.11 -13.18 1.44
C GLY A 70 -2.51 -11.77 1.40
N LYS A 71 -2.73 -10.92 2.43
CA LYS A 71 -2.24 -9.53 2.48
C LYS A 71 -0.75 -9.40 2.20
N SER A 72 0.10 -10.15 2.91
CA SER A 72 1.55 -10.13 2.72
C SER A 72 1.98 -10.66 1.34
N THR A 73 1.22 -11.60 0.76
CA THR A 73 1.47 -12.07 -0.60
C THR A 73 1.15 -10.98 -1.62
N LEU A 74 0.04 -10.26 -1.41
CA LEU A 74 -0.29 -9.10 -2.24
C LEU A 74 0.84 -8.07 -2.20
N ILE A 75 1.29 -7.68 -1.01
CA ILE A 75 2.41 -6.73 -0.83
C ILE A 75 3.67 -7.22 -1.58
N LYS A 76 4.03 -8.51 -1.47
CA LYS A 76 5.18 -9.09 -2.17
C LYS A 76 5.05 -9.02 -3.70
N LEU A 77 3.85 -9.17 -4.25
CA LEU A 77 3.61 -8.97 -5.68
C LEU A 77 3.82 -7.50 -6.08
N LEU A 78 3.31 -6.55 -5.28
CA LEU A 78 3.44 -5.11 -5.58
C LEU A 78 4.89 -4.65 -5.60
N ILE A 79 5.73 -5.16 -4.70
CA ILE A 79 7.17 -4.83 -4.67
C ILE A 79 8.01 -5.71 -5.59
N ARG A 80 7.37 -6.61 -6.34
CA ARG A 80 8.05 -7.54 -7.26
C ARG A 80 9.06 -8.46 -6.54
N ASP A 81 8.77 -8.82 -5.28
CA ASP A 81 9.46 -9.88 -4.53
C ASP A 81 8.95 -11.26 -4.96
N GLU A 82 7.66 -11.31 -5.32
CA GLU A 82 6.99 -12.44 -5.95
C GLU A 82 6.42 -12.04 -7.32
N ILE A 83 6.10 -13.03 -8.15
CA ILE A 83 5.44 -12.86 -9.45
C ILE A 83 4.10 -13.56 -9.40
N THR A 84 3.11 -13.01 -10.09
CA THR A 84 1.79 -13.65 -10.28
C THR A 84 1.96 -15.00 -11.00
N THR A 85 1.09 -15.96 -10.67
CA THR A 85 0.94 -17.19 -11.45
C THR A 85 0.05 -16.96 -12.66
N ARG A 86 -0.97 -16.08 -12.50
CA ARG A 86 -1.90 -15.66 -13.56
C ARG A 86 -2.35 -14.23 -13.28
N GLY A 87 -2.79 -13.54 -14.31
CA GLY A 87 -3.26 -12.16 -14.23
C GLY A 87 -2.14 -11.14 -14.19
N ASP A 88 -2.53 -9.88 -14.25
CA ASP A 88 -1.62 -8.75 -14.40
C ASP A 88 -1.66 -7.84 -13.17
N VAL A 89 -0.48 -7.34 -12.77
CA VAL A 89 -0.34 -6.29 -11.75
C VAL A 89 0.30 -5.09 -12.41
N VAL A 90 -0.44 -3.99 -12.51
CA VAL A 90 0.01 -2.75 -13.13
C VAL A 90 0.19 -1.69 -12.05
N LEU A 91 1.41 -1.13 -11.93
CA LEU A 91 1.75 -0.04 -11.04
C LEU A 91 2.18 1.17 -11.86
N ASP A 92 1.50 2.30 -11.68
CA ASP A 92 1.80 3.56 -12.39
C ASP A 92 1.99 3.31 -13.91
N GLY A 93 1.04 2.58 -14.52
CA GLY A 93 1.02 2.21 -15.93
C GLY A 93 2.03 1.14 -16.35
N GLN A 94 2.78 0.53 -15.43
CA GLN A 94 3.79 -0.49 -15.73
C GLN A 94 3.34 -1.89 -15.26
N ASP A 95 3.22 -2.83 -16.18
CA ASP A 95 2.97 -4.23 -15.87
C ASP A 95 4.20 -4.84 -15.17
N LEU A 96 4.00 -5.20 -13.88
CA LEU A 96 5.10 -5.70 -13.04
C LEU A 96 5.58 -7.09 -13.47
N ALA A 97 4.72 -7.93 -14.05
CA ALA A 97 5.10 -9.27 -14.50
C ALA A 97 6.07 -9.20 -15.68
N LYS A 98 5.83 -8.27 -16.60
CA LYS A 98 6.63 -8.05 -17.82
C LYS A 98 7.90 -7.20 -17.59
N LEU A 99 8.05 -6.62 -16.38
CA LEU A 99 9.16 -5.73 -16.09
C LEU A 99 10.51 -6.48 -16.04
N PRO A 100 11.51 -6.08 -16.86
CA PRO A 100 12.85 -6.67 -16.80
C PRO A 100 13.50 -6.50 -15.42
N ARG A 101 14.23 -7.52 -14.94
CA ARG A 101 14.87 -7.48 -13.59
C ARG A 101 15.67 -6.22 -13.33
N ARG A 102 16.38 -5.70 -14.34
CA ARG A 102 17.15 -4.43 -14.25
C ARG A 102 16.31 -3.19 -13.98
N GLN A 103 15.02 -3.22 -14.27
CA GLN A 103 14.12 -2.08 -14.04
C GLN A 103 13.38 -2.16 -12.70
N VAL A 104 13.38 -3.31 -12.02
CA VAL A 104 12.74 -3.51 -10.72
C VAL A 104 13.22 -2.49 -9.66
N PRO A 105 14.52 -2.16 -9.53
CA PRO A 105 14.96 -1.13 -8.59
C PRO A 105 14.36 0.25 -8.88
N LYS A 106 14.20 0.62 -10.16
CA LYS A 106 13.56 1.89 -10.56
C LYS A 106 12.07 1.89 -10.24
N MET A 107 11.40 0.77 -10.46
CA MET A 107 9.98 0.61 -10.10
C MET A 107 9.78 0.70 -8.58
N ARG A 108 10.62 0.02 -7.78
CA ARG A 108 10.54 0.04 -6.31
C ARG A 108 10.67 1.45 -5.70
N ARG A 109 11.33 2.40 -6.38
CA ARG A 109 11.37 3.81 -5.94
C ARG A 109 10.02 4.51 -6.00
N LYS A 110 9.07 3.98 -6.79
CA LYS A 110 7.69 4.49 -6.86
C LYS A 110 6.83 4.01 -5.68
N ILE A 111 7.35 3.08 -4.85
CA ILE A 111 6.68 2.51 -3.69
C ILE A 111 7.49 2.81 -2.44
N GLY A 112 6.87 3.47 -1.47
CA GLY A 112 7.40 3.55 -0.11
C GLY A 112 6.84 2.41 0.74
N ILE A 113 7.70 1.66 1.43
CA ILE A 113 7.24 0.57 2.30
C ILE A 113 7.53 0.92 3.75
N ILE A 114 6.52 0.77 4.59
CA ILE A 114 6.57 0.95 6.04
C ILE A 114 6.23 -0.39 6.66
N PHE A 115 7.16 -0.95 7.45
CA PHE A 115 7.00 -2.23 8.12
C PHE A 115 6.64 -2.06 9.60
N GLN A 116 6.01 -3.05 10.18
CA GLN A 116 5.68 -3.11 11.60
C GLN A 116 6.92 -3.04 12.51
N ASP A 117 8.03 -3.66 12.11
CA ASP A 117 9.29 -3.73 12.86
C ASP A 117 10.34 -2.70 12.43
N PHE A 118 9.88 -1.57 11.85
CA PHE A 118 10.64 -0.40 11.43
C PHE A 118 11.76 -0.68 10.41
N LYS A 119 12.47 -1.80 10.49
CA LYS A 119 13.60 -2.19 9.63
C LYS A 119 14.66 -1.09 9.52
N LEU A 120 14.95 -0.39 10.61
CA LEU A 120 16.00 0.63 10.64
C LEU A 120 17.39 -0.01 10.67
N LEU A 121 18.36 0.70 10.12
CA LEU A 121 19.78 0.34 10.19
C LEU A 121 20.33 0.79 11.58
N PRO A 122 20.65 -0.14 12.48
CA PRO A 122 20.88 0.18 13.89
C PRO A 122 22.15 1.02 14.13
N SER A 123 23.14 0.89 13.23
CA SER A 123 24.42 1.63 13.29
C SER A 123 24.38 3.00 12.62
N LYS A 124 23.24 3.38 12.05
CA LYS A 124 23.07 4.65 11.34
C LYS A 124 22.15 5.59 12.08
N THR A 125 22.43 6.87 12.02
CA THR A 125 21.57 7.93 12.55
C THR A 125 20.23 7.98 11.80
N VAL A 126 19.27 8.74 12.33
CA VAL A 126 17.98 9.05 11.64
C VAL A 126 18.25 9.61 10.24
N TYR A 127 19.12 10.64 10.15
CA TYR A 127 19.51 11.23 8.87
C TYR A 127 20.08 10.18 7.90
N GLU A 128 21.03 9.37 8.35
CA GLU A 128 21.66 8.36 7.52
C GLU A 128 20.73 7.22 7.12
N ASN A 129 19.75 6.83 7.98
CA ASN A 129 18.73 5.87 7.62
C ASN A 129 17.88 6.34 6.44
N VAL A 130 17.53 7.63 6.42
CA VAL A 130 16.76 8.22 5.32
C VAL A 130 17.63 8.46 4.10
N ALA A 131 18.85 9.00 4.28
CA ALA A 131 19.80 9.28 3.20
C ALA A 131 20.21 8.00 2.46
N PHE A 132 20.34 6.88 3.17
CA PHE A 132 20.73 5.60 2.60
C PHE A 132 19.83 5.16 1.44
N ALA A 133 18.52 5.41 1.51
CA ALA A 133 17.61 5.08 0.43
C ALA A 133 17.97 5.81 -0.88
N LEU A 134 18.42 7.08 -0.78
CA LEU A 134 18.87 7.88 -1.92
C LEU A 134 20.26 7.48 -2.41
N GLU A 135 21.17 7.17 -1.47
CA GLU A 135 22.55 6.77 -1.77
C GLU A 135 22.60 5.49 -2.61
N VAL A 136 21.89 4.43 -2.18
CA VAL A 136 21.86 3.13 -2.86
C VAL A 136 21.21 3.19 -4.24
N THR A 137 20.47 4.25 -4.51
CA THR A 137 19.82 4.47 -5.81
C THR A 137 20.59 5.42 -6.73
N GLY A 138 21.78 5.86 -6.28
CA GLY A 138 22.69 6.70 -7.06
C GLY A 138 22.23 8.16 -7.20
N THR A 139 21.43 8.66 -6.25
CA THR A 139 21.03 10.07 -6.22
C THR A 139 22.27 10.97 -6.03
N PRO A 140 22.43 12.05 -6.83
CA PRO A 140 23.55 12.97 -6.69
C PRO A 140 23.63 13.56 -5.28
N ARG A 141 24.83 13.56 -4.68
CA ARG A 141 25.08 14.01 -3.29
C ARG A 141 24.45 15.36 -2.95
N LYS A 142 24.49 16.31 -3.90
CA LYS A 142 23.90 17.65 -3.73
C LYS A 142 22.38 17.65 -3.54
N GLN A 143 21.68 16.59 -3.97
CA GLN A 143 20.23 16.45 -3.87
C GLN A 143 19.81 15.68 -2.59
N ILE A 144 20.71 14.89 -1.98
CA ILE A 144 20.41 14.06 -0.82
C ILE A 144 20.01 14.91 0.38
N ARG A 145 20.85 15.87 0.76
CA ARG A 145 20.61 16.69 1.96
C ARG A 145 19.28 17.45 1.92
N PRO A 146 18.93 18.20 0.85
CA PRO A 146 17.65 18.90 0.78
C PRO A 146 16.45 17.95 0.83
N ALA A 147 16.55 16.76 0.21
CA ALA A 147 15.49 15.77 0.22
C ALA A 147 15.29 15.18 1.63
N VAL A 148 16.37 14.84 2.33
CA VAL A 148 16.32 14.31 3.70
C VAL A 148 15.78 15.36 4.66
N ASP A 149 16.30 16.59 4.63
CA ASP A 149 15.86 17.67 5.52
C ASP A 149 14.36 17.95 5.36
N ARG A 150 13.83 17.92 4.12
CA ARG A 150 12.39 18.08 3.82
C ARG A 150 11.55 16.99 4.46
N VAL A 151 11.91 15.72 4.30
CA VAL A 151 11.10 14.63 4.86
C VAL A 151 11.24 14.53 6.37
N LEU A 152 12.40 14.85 6.95
CA LEU A 152 12.57 14.93 8.41
C LEU A 152 11.72 16.04 9.03
N ALA A 153 11.62 17.19 8.36
CA ALA A 153 10.73 18.26 8.79
C ALA A 153 9.24 17.81 8.73
N LEU A 154 8.84 17.12 7.65
CA LEU A 154 7.47 16.61 7.49
C LEU A 154 7.06 15.64 8.60
N VAL A 155 7.97 14.72 9.00
CA VAL A 155 7.69 13.73 10.06
C VAL A 155 8.03 14.24 11.47
N GLY A 156 8.52 15.47 11.62
CA GLY A 156 8.84 16.09 12.92
C GLY A 156 10.10 15.56 13.60
N LEU A 157 11.12 15.11 12.84
CA LEU A 157 12.36 14.51 13.37
C LEU A 157 13.63 15.34 13.10
N THR A 158 13.48 16.63 12.81
CA THR A 158 14.65 17.50 12.53
C THR A 158 15.64 17.53 13.68
N GLN A 159 15.17 17.55 14.93
CA GLN A 159 16.02 17.59 16.13
C GLN A 159 16.72 16.24 16.41
N GLN A 160 16.08 15.13 16.02
CA GLN A 160 16.57 13.77 16.20
C GLN A 160 17.49 13.30 15.06
N ALA A 161 17.77 14.14 14.06
CA ALA A 161 18.51 13.77 12.86
C ALA A 161 19.86 13.06 13.12
N LYS A 162 20.52 13.38 14.23
CA LYS A 162 21.83 12.80 14.61
C LYS A 162 21.73 11.62 15.58
N GLN A 163 20.54 11.29 16.07
CA GLN A 163 20.33 10.16 16.98
C GLN A 163 20.30 8.83 16.22
N THR A 164 20.74 7.76 16.90
CA THR A 164 20.64 6.39 16.39
C THR A 164 19.31 5.74 16.83
N PRO A 165 18.83 4.65 16.17
CA PRO A 165 17.58 4.00 16.54
C PRO A 165 17.46 3.60 18.02
N SER A 166 18.56 3.24 18.67
CA SER A 166 18.58 2.89 20.10
C SER A 166 18.29 4.07 21.04
N GLN A 167 18.38 5.30 20.55
CA GLN A 167 18.13 6.53 21.30
C GLN A 167 16.71 7.07 21.06
N LEU A 168 15.92 6.41 20.21
CA LEU A 168 14.59 6.84 19.79
C LEU A 168 13.49 6.06 20.48
N SER A 169 12.38 6.72 20.79
CA SER A 169 11.11 6.06 21.12
C SER A 169 10.58 5.25 19.93
N GLY A 170 9.66 4.32 20.18
CA GLY A 170 9.02 3.53 19.13
C GLY A 170 8.33 4.40 18.07
N GLY A 171 7.67 5.49 18.49
CA GLY A 171 7.05 6.44 17.58
C GLY A 171 8.05 7.20 16.71
N GLU A 172 9.20 7.59 17.26
CA GLU A 172 10.26 8.24 16.49
C GLU A 172 10.94 7.27 15.52
N GLN A 173 11.10 5.99 15.90
CA GLN A 173 11.59 4.95 15.00
C GLN A 173 10.62 4.76 13.83
N GLN A 174 9.31 4.71 14.10
CA GLN A 174 8.30 4.59 13.05
C GLN A 174 8.27 5.82 12.13
N ARG A 175 8.35 7.04 12.70
CA ARG A 175 8.48 8.26 11.89
C ARG A 175 9.74 8.25 11.02
N THR A 176 10.85 7.68 11.51
CA THR A 176 12.07 7.50 10.72
C THR A 176 11.86 6.53 9.55
N ALA A 177 11.14 5.41 9.78
CA ALA A 177 10.77 4.47 8.73
C ALA A 177 9.85 5.12 7.68
N ILE A 178 8.89 5.95 8.12
CA ILE A 178 8.02 6.73 7.23
C ILE A 178 8.84 7.74 6.40
N ALA A 179 9.76 8.48 7.02
CA ALA A 179 10.63 9.43 6.30
C ALA A 179 11.46 8.72 5.22
N ARG A 180 12.03 7.54 5.55
CA ARG A 180 12.77 6.72 4.59
C ARG A 180 11.90 6.24 3.44
N ALA A 181 10.64 5.89 3.69
CA ALA A 181 9.69 5.48 2.67
C ALA A 181 9.30 6.65 1.73
N LEU A 182 9.26 7.88 2.24
CA LEU A 182 8.85 9.08 1.52
C LEU A 182 9.96 9.74 0.68
N VAL A 183 11.23 9.51 1.01
CA VAL A 183 12.35 10.32 0.49
C VAL A 183 12.53 10.27 -1.03
N HIS A 184 11.93 9.25 -1.69
CA HIS A 184 11.91 9.10 -3.15
C HIS A 184 10.68 9.76 -3.83
N ASP A 185 9.82 10.47 -3.10
CA ASP A 185 8.54 10.97 -3.60
C ASP A 185 7.71 9.84 -4.26
N PRO A 186 7.36 8.77 -3.49
CA PRO A 186 6.68 7.60 -4.04
C PRO A 186 5.26 7.92 -4.50
N ARG A 187 4.76 7.16 -5.48
CA ARG A 187 3.36 7.21 -5.95
C ARG A 187 2.42 6.46 -5.00
N LEU A 188 2.93 5.43 -4.33
CA LEU A 188 2.19 4.56 -3.43
C LEU A 188 3.00 4.30 -2.17
N ILE A 189 2.39 4.51 -1.01
CA ILE A 189 2.88 4.01 0.27
C ILE A 189 2.13 2.73 0.61
N ILE A 190 2.87 1.68 0.95
CA ILE A 190 2.36 0.45 1.52
C ILE A 190 2.80 0.41 2.97
N ALA A 191 1.85 0.49 3.90
CA ALA A 191 2.10 0.38 5.33
C ALA A 191 1.58 -0.97 5.83
N ASP A 192 2.48 -1.85 6.24
CA ASP A 192 2.15 -3.18 6.75
C ASP A 192 2.17 -3.15 8.28
N GLU A 193 0.98 -3.11 8.91
CA GLU A 193 0.76 -3.00 10.35
C GLU A 193 1.58 -1.87 11.02
N PRO A 194 1.53 -0.63 10.51
CA PRO A 194 2.47 0.43 10.90
C PRO A 194 2.35 0.88 12.37
N THR A 195 1.34 0.42 13.09
CA THR A 195 1.05 0.76 14.48
C THR A 195 1.09 -0.44 15.42
N GLY A 196 1.40 -1.65 14.91
CA GLY A 196 1.27 -2.90 15.65
C GLY A 196 2.18 -3.03 16.89
N ASN A 197 3.28 -2.26 16.96
CA ASN A 197 4.25 -2.29 18.06
C ASN A 197 4.23 -0.99 18.90
N LEU A 198 3.18 -0.17 18.78
CA LEU A 198 3.08 1.14 19.41
C LEU A 198 1.89 1.19 20.38
N ASP A 199 2.00 2.04 21.38
CA ASP A 199 0.86 2.34 22.25
C ASP A 199 -0.26 3.08 21.50
N PRO A 200 -1.50 3.12 22.05
CA PRO A 200 -2.65 3.69 21.35
C PRO A 200 -2.49 5.17 20.98
N LEU A 201 -1.86 5.98 21.85
CA LEU A 201 -1.68 7.40 21.61
C LEU A 201 -0.71 7.64 20.46
N ILE A 202 0.44 7.01 20.49
CA ILE A 202 1.45 7.08 19.43
C ILE A 202 0.91 6.48 18.12
N SER A 203 0.15 5.39 18.20
CA SER A 203 -0.54 4.80 17.04
C SER A 203 -1.42 5.82 16.33
N TRP A 204 -2.19 6.60 17.09
CA TRP A 204 -3.04 7.66 16.55
C TRP A 204 -2.21 8.77 15.87
N GLU A 205 -1.10 9.20 16.46
CA GLU A 205 -0.21 10.19 15.85
C GLU A 205 0.39 9.69 14.52
N ILE A 206 0.78 8.41 14.43
CA ILE A 206 1.28 7.80 13.19
C ILE A 206 0.18 7.76 12.12
N LEU A 207 -1.05 7.43 12.50
CA LEU A 207 -2.20 7.46 11.59
C LEU A 207 -2.48 8.87 11.06
N GLN A 208 -2.48 9.88 11.94
CA GLN A 208 -2.64 11.28 11.52
C GLN A 208 -1.51 11.71 10.56
N LEU A 209 -0.29 11.26 10.79
CA LEU A 209 0.82 11.52 9.87
C LEU A 209 0.58 10.88 8.49
N LEU A 210 0.11 9.63 8.43
CA LEU A 210 -0.21 8.95 7.16
C LEU A 210 -1.38 9.64 6.43
N LEU A 211 -2.40 10.09 7.16
CA LEU A 211 -3.50 10.88 6.58
C LEU A 211 -2.99 12.20 5.99
N ARG A 212 -2.14 12.92 6.71
CA ARG A 212 -1.53 14.15 6.22
C ARG A 212 -0.68 13.93 4.97
N ILE A 213 0.06 12.82 4.91
CA ILE A 213 0.82 12.43 3.72
C ILE A 213 -0.12 12.16 2.54
N ASN A 214 -1.25 11.50 2.79
CA ASN A 214 -2.27 11.27 1.77
C ASN A 214 -2.91 12.58 1.28
N GLU A 215 -3.20 13.53 2.16
CA GLU A 215 -3.69 14.88 1.81
C GLU A 215 -2.71 15.66 0.90
N LEU A 216 -1.41 15.34 0.97
CA LEU A 216 -0.40 15.88 0.05
C LEU A 216 -0.41 15.18 -1.33
N GLY A 217 -1.35 14.27 -1.59
CA GLY A 217 -1.56 13.59 -2.87
C GLY A 217 -0.90 12.23 -3.00
N VAL A 218 -0.23 11.72 -1.96
CA VAL A 218 0.38 10.38 -1.99
C VAL A 218 -0.71 9.33 -1.75
N THR A 219 -0.79 8.31 -2.60
CA THR A 219 -1.69 7.17 -2.39
C THR A 219 -1.18 6.32 -1.22
N VAL A 220 -2.08 5.89 -0.33
CA VAL A 220 -1.73 5.07 0.84
C VAL A 220 -2.56 3.79 0.85
N MET A 221 -1.89 2.63 0.91
CA MET A 221 -2.49 1.33 1.19
C MET A 221 -1.97 0.84 2.54
N MET A 222 -2.84 0.74 3.53
CA MET A 222 -2.49 0.31 4.88
C MET A 222 -3.08 -1.05 5.19
N ALA A 223 -2.23 -2.06 5.33
CA ALA A 223 -2.65 -3.35 5.85
C ALA A 223 -2.75 -3.27 7.38
N THR A 224 -3.91 -3.65 7.92
CA THR A 224 -4.13 -3.68 9.38
C THR A 224 -5.24 -4.66 9.75
N HIS A 225 -5.17 -5.15 10.99
CA HIS A 225 -6.24 -5.91 11.64
C HIS A 225 -6.95 -5.10 12.75
N ASN A 226 -6.57 -3.82 12.94
CA ASN A 226 -7.16 -2.96 13.96
C ASN A 226 -8.51 -2.38 13.47
N ALA A 227 -9.61 -3.00 13.93
CA ALA A 227 -10.98 -2.62 13.59
C ALA A 227 -11.34 -1.20 14.04
N GLU A 228 -10.84 -0.73 15.17
CA GLU A 228 -11.13 0.59 15.72
C GLU A 228 -10.59 1.68 14.80
N VAL A 229 -9.34 1.54 14.33
CA VAL A 229 -8.71 2.46 13.40
C VAL A 229 -9.48 2.56 12.08
N VAL A 230 -9.83 1.41 11.50
CA VAL A 230 -10.58 1.35 10.24
C VAL A 230 -11.94 2.03 10.37
N THR A 231 -12.67 1.75 11.46
CA THR A 231 -13.99 2.32 11.74
C THR A 231 -13.93 3.82 12.04
N ALA A 232 -12.90 4.28 12.77
CA ALA A 232 -12.73 5.70 13.12
C ALA A 232 -12.42 6.57 11.90
N LEU A 233 -11.58 6.09 10.99
CA LEU A 233 -11.10 6.89 9.85
C LEU A 233 -12.05 6.86 8.64
N ARG A 234 -12.95 5.90 8.54
CA ARG A 234 -13.97 5.77 7.48
C ARG A 234 -13.44 5.97 6.06
N LYS A 235 -12.24 5.46 5.80
CA LYS A 235 -11.64 5.43 4.46
C LYS A 235 -12.14 4.19 3.70
N ARG A 236 -11.68 4.01 2.47
CA ARG A 236 -11.99 2.81 1.68
C ARG A 236 -11.43 1.57 2.35
N VAL A 237 -12.21 0.51 2.39
CA VAL A 237 -11.86 -0.78 3.00
C VAL A 237 -11.95 -1.88 1.95
N VAL A 238 -10.83 -2.55 1.72
CA VAL A 238 -10.73 -3.76 0.90
C VAL A 238 -10.49 -4.94 1.85
N ALA A 239 -11.46 -5.84 1.96
CA ALA A 239 -11.37 -7.02 2.80
C ALA A 239 -10.94 -8.23 1.97
N LEU A 240 -9.86 -8.87 2.44
CA LEU A 240 -9.30 -10.07 1.83
C LEU A 240 -9.55 -11.28 2.73
N GLU A 241 -10.10 -12.34 2.19
CA GLU A 241 -10.33 -13.61 2.88
C GLU A 241 -10.03 -14.78 1.93
N GLU A 242 -9.31 -15.79 2.42
CA GLU A 242 -8.90 -16.98 1.64
C GLU A 242 -8.32 -16.65 0.24
N GLY A 243 -7.59 -15.53 0.16
CA GLY A 243 -6.98 -15.05 -1.08
C GLY A 243 -7.94 -14.34 -2.05
N ARG A 244 -9.18 -14.04 -1.66
CA ARG A 244 -10.17 -13.33 -2.49
C ARG A 244 -10.54 -12.00 -1.86
N ILE A 245 -10.85 -11.01 -2.68
CA ILE A 245 -11.52 -9.80 -2.19
C ILE A 245 -13.00 -10.13 -2.01
N ILE A 246 -13.45 -10.05 -0.76
CA ILE A 246 -14.86 -10.30 -0.39
C ILE A 246 -15.64 -8.99 -0.23
N ARG A 247 -14.93 -7.86 -0.04
CA ARG A 247 -15.54 -6.55 0.14
C ARG A 247 -14.61 -5.44 -0.34
N ASP A 248 -15.17 -4.43 -0.98
CA ASP A 248 -14.49 -3.20 -1.41
C ASP A 248 -15.48 -2.04 -1.27
N GLU A 249 -15.34 -1.22 -0.22
CA GLU A 249 -16.31 -0.20 0.15
C GLU A 249 -15.64 1.12 0.54
N ILE A 250 -16.20 2.24 0.07
CA ILE A 250 -15.78 3.58 0.47
C ILE A 250 -16.51 3.96 1.76
N GLY A 251 -15.78 4.42 2.77
CA GLY A 251 -16.34 4.77 4.09
C GLY A 251 -16.75 3.55 4.91
N GLY A 252 -16.22 2.38 4.58
CA GLY A 252 -16.53 1.12 5.25
C GLY A 252 -16.08 1.10 6.71
N ALA A 253 -16.81 0.33 7.54
CA ALA A 253 -16.38 -0.06 8.88
C ALA A 253 -15.76 -1.47 8.83
N TYR A 254 -14.91 -1.79 9.80
CA TYR A 254 -14.42 -3.15 9.95
C TYR A 254 -15.49 -3.99 10.65
N HIS A 255 -16.22 -4.78 9.90
CA HIS A 255 -17.10 -5.81 10.46
C HIS A 255 -16.37 -7.15 10.40
N ARG A 256 -16.11 -7.75 11.55
CA ARG A 256 -15.85 -9.18 11.64
C ARG A 256 -17.25 -9.84 11.56
N GLU A 257 -17.51 -10.60 10.53
CA GLU A 257 -18.58 -11.57 10.59
C GLU A 257 -18.11 -12.66 11.56
N ASP A 258 -18.84 -12.81 12.69
CA ASP A 258 -18.62 -13.81 13.73
C ASP A 258 -18.86 -15.24 13.20
#